data_63fdc66d7ac062c8c8ac3dd4677afb0a
#
_entry.id   63fdc66d7ac062c8c8ac3dd4677afb0a
#
_cell.length_a   1.000
_cell.length_b   1.000
_cell.length_c   1.000
_cell.angle_alpha   90.00
_cell.angle_beta   90.00
_cell.angle_gamma   90.00
#
_symmetry.space_group_name_H-M   'P 1'
#
loop_
_entity.id
_entity.type
_entity.pdbx_description
1 polymer ?
#
loop_
_entity_poly.entity_id
_entity_poly.type
_entity_poly.pdbx_seq_one_letter_code
_entity_poly.pdbx_strand_id
1 'polypeptide(L)'
;MHVRTKSFLGISLLAATLSGCTPSPDPDPVLVEMLQDAQLDAQALADSAPEVAALRTEHATEIQAEIERQCGFDDDGNVPDSCAVALTDIGAAPAADAQSYILESQSLILDKLDEIPSDSVSLISGQYIDQAPFVETESEAQLPADLALTDAESSVAKELLEREYAAAWALGVALAYAPAEQQPAIEIAISNHQQRASLLSSTLGEVSDNEFSPGYRSEMPEPTDAPSALTAVETVQDNAVAAWHAAAAAATTDSWRVFCTEMAGATASEI
;
A
#
# COMPACT_ATOMS: atom_id res chain seq x y z
N MET A 1 13.95 79.90 -34.77
CA MET A 1 13.95 79.24 -33.46
C MET A 1 12.61 78.51 -33.34
N HIS A 2 12.58 77.22 -33.61
CA HIS A 2 11.34 76.44 -33.60
C HIS A 2 11.35 75.55 -32.36
N VAL A 3 10.43 75.87 -31.46
CA VAL A 3 10.18 74.99 -30.24
C VAL A 3 9.21 73.90 -30.67
N ARG A 4 9.65 72.64 -30.58
CA ARG A 4 8.82 71.44 -30.77
C ARG A 4 8.30 70.96 -29.41
N THR A 5 6.98 71.10 -29.23
CA THR A 5 6.26 70.55 -28.10
C THR A 5 6.08 69.04 -28.30
N LYS A 6 6.58 68.21 -27.37
CA LYS A 6 6.35 66.76 -27.37
C LYS A 6 5.14 66.49 -26.48
N SER A 7 4.06 65.95 -27.08
CA SER A 7 2.91 65.42 -26.37
C SER A 7 3.24 64.04 -25.88
N PHE A 8 3.17 63.79 -24.55
CA PHE A 8 3.21 62.48 -23.92
C PHE A 8 1.79 61.91 -23.90
N LEU A 9 1.56 60.79 -24.67
CA LEU A 9 0.36 59.98 -24.56
C LEU A 9 0.56 59.06 -23.39
N GLY A 10 -0.20 59.22 -22.30
CA GLY A 10 -0.27 58.30 -21.19
C GLY A 10 -1.12 57.08 -21.57
N ILE A 11 -0.49 55.92 -21.64
CA ILE A 11 -1.18 54.63 -21.76
C ILE A 11 -1.55 54.19 -20.36
N SER A 12 -2.83 54.30 -20.01
CA SER A 12 -3.40 53.70 -18.79
C SER A 12 -3.57 52.19 -18.99
N LEU A 13 -2.71 51.39 -18.35
CA LEU A 13 -2.87 49.97 -18.29
C LEU A 13 -4.01 49.63 -17.29
N LEU A 14 -5.18 49.26 -17.80
CA LEU A 14 -6.21 48.62 -16.97
C LEU A 14 -5.75 47.21 -16.65
N ALA A 15 -5.29 46.98 -15.42
CA ALA A 15 -5.12 45.64 -14.87
C ALA A 15 -6.51 45.07 -14.57
N ALA A 16 -7.03 44.26 -15.47
CA ALA A 16 -8.21 43.41 -15.19
C ALA A 16 -7.76 42.32 -14.24
N THR A 17 -8.08 42.43 -12.97
CA THR A 17 -8.01 41.30 -12.00
C THR A 17 -9.08 40.30 -12.41
N LEU A 18 -8.67 39.23 -13.10
CA LEU A 18 -9.44 38.00 -13.23
C LEU A 18 -9.48 37.37 -11.85
N SER A 19 -10.45 37.72 -11.03
CA SER A 19 -10.87 36.88 -9.92
C SER A 19 -11.58 35.68 -10.54
N GLY A 20 -10.79 34.67 -10.97
CA GLY A 20 -11.30 33.37 -11.31
C GLY A 20 -11.87 32.76 -10.02
N CYS A 21 -13.18 32.47 -10.04
CA CYS A 21 -13.72 31.53 -9.05
C CYS A 21 -12.99 30.21 -9.27
N THR A 22 -11.98 29.91 -8.46
CA THR A 22 -11.53 28.53 -8.31
C THR A 22 -12.71 27.76 -7.74
N PRO A 23 -13.18 26.68 -8.39
CA PRO A 23 -14.20 25.85 -7.80
C PRO A 23 -13.70 25.39 -6.43
N SER A 24 -14.60 25.33 -5.45
CA SER A 24 -14.27 24.71 -4.16
C SER A 24 -13.78 23.31 -4.40
N PRO A 25 -12.73 22.84 -3.71
CA PRO A 25 -12.31 21.45 -3.82
C PRO A 25 -13.44 20.54 -3.31
N ASP A 26 -13.60 19.39 -3.95
CA ASP A 26 -14.50 18.32 -3.48
C ASP A 26 -13.65 17.13 -3.05
N PRO A 27 -14.05 16.37 -2.03
CA PRO A 27 -13.33 15.17 -1.61
C PRO A 27 -13.39 14.11 -2.71
N ASP A 28 -12.33 13.31 -2.82
CA ASP A 28 -12.31 12.18 -3.73
C ASP A 28 -13.41 11.17 -3.36
N PRO A 29 -14.31 10.79 -4.29
CA PRO A 29 -15.47 9.95 -3.97
C PRO A 29 -15.09 8.53 -3.55
N VAL A 30 -13.96 7.99 -4.04
CA VAL A 30 -13.49 6.65 -3.66
C VAL A 30 -12.92 6.65 -2.25
N LEU A 31 -12.14 7.67 -1.91
CA LEU A 31 -11.66 7.83 -0.53
C LEU A 31 -12.81 8.04 0.46
N VAL A 32 -13.87 8.75 0.05
CA VAL A 32 -15.09 8.90 0.89
C VAL A 32 -15.78 7.56 1.09
N GLU A 33 -15.91 6.73 0.04
CA GLU A 33 -16.48 5.37 0.13
C GLU A 33 -15.67 4.51 1.11
N MET A 34 -14.34 4.48 0.97
CA MET A 34 -13.45 3.73 1.84
C MET A 34 -13.48 4.23 3.30
N LEU A 35 -13.58 5.54 3.51
CA LEU A 35 -13.75 6.13 4.83
C LEU A 35 -15.04 5.65 5.50
N GLN A 36 -16.14 5.67 4.76
CA GLN A 36 -17.44 5.21 5.27
C GLN A 36 -17.43 3.72 5.57
N ASP A 37 -16.82 2.91 4.72
CA ASP A 37 -16.62 1.47 4.94
C ASP A 37 -15.82 1.21 6.24
N ALA A 38 -14.69 1.87 6.42
CA ALA A 38 -13.86 1.72 7.62
C ALA A 38 -14.61 2.12 8.91
N GLN A 39 -15.44 3.17 8.85
CA GLN A 39 -16.25 3.62 9.98
C GLN A 39 -17.38 2.64 10.31
N LEU A 40 -17.99 2.05 9.27
CA LEU A 40 -18.99 0.99 9.39
C LEU A 40 -18.44 -0.22 10.12
N ASP A 41 -17.31 -0.73 9.65
CA ASP A 41 -16.64 -1.88 10.22
C ASP A 41 -16.26 -1.64 11.68
N ALA A 42 -15.64 -0.49 11.95
CA ALA A 42 -15.24 -0.10 13.31
C ALA A 42 -16.44 -0.11 14.27
N GLN A 43 -17.59 0.40 13.84
CA GLN A 43 -18.81 0.43 14.64
C GLN A 43 -19.42 -0.97 14.80
N ALA A 44 -19.49 -1.75 13.71
CA ALA A 44 -20.09 -3.08 13.70
C ALA A 44 -19.32 -4.07 14.59
N LEU A 45 -17.99 -3.93 14.61
CA LEU A 45 -17.08 -4.86 15.28
C LEU A 45 -16.68 -4.44 16.70
N ALA A 46 -17.12 -3.27 17.17
CA ALA A 46 -16.70 -2.71 18.46
C ALA A 46 -16.84 -3.68 19.65
N ASP A 47 -17.91 -4.46 19.69
CA ASP A 47 -18.20 -5.39 20.78
C ASP A 47 -17.71 -6.81 20.51
N SER A 48 -17.67 -7.24 19.22
CA SER A 48 -17.39 -8.62 18.83
C SER A 48 -15.93 -8.90 18.48
N ALA A 49 -15.21 -7.91 17.93
CA ALA A 49 -13.82 -7.99 17.52
C ALA A 49 -13.10 -6.64 17.73
N PRO A 50 -12.84 -6.25 19.00
CA PRO A 50 -12.36 -4.91 19.34
C PRO A 50 -10.99 -4.57 18.72
N GLU A 51 -10.13 -5.53 18.45
CA GLU A 51 -8.83 -5.30 17.79
C GLU A 51 -9.04 -4.88 16.33
N VAL A 52 -9.91 -5.58 15.60
CA VAL A 52 -10.27 -5.23 14.22
C VAL A 52 -10.99 -3.89 14.18
N ALA A 53 -11.90 -3.63 15.13
CA ALA A 53 -12.58 -2.34 15.24
C ALA A 53 -11.60 -1.18 15.48
N ALA A 54 -10.56 -1.40 16.29
CA ALA A 54 -9.50 -0.42 16.53
C ALA A 54 -8.70 -0.15 15.25
N LEU A 55 -8.28 -1.17 14.53
CA LEU A 55 -7.60 -1.06 13.24
C LEU A 55 -8.45 -0.26 12.24
N ARG A 56 -9.74 -0.60 12.08
CA ARG A 56 -10.62 0.10 11.15
C ARG A 56 -10.88 1.55 11.56
N THR A 57 -10.85 1.87 12.87
CA THR A 57 -10.91 3.24 13.37
C THR A 57 -9.65 4.04 12.98
N GLU A 58 -8.47 3.41 13.04
CA GLU A 58 -7.21 4.00 12.61
C GLU A 58 -7.24 4.27 11.11
N HIS A 59 -7.62 3.28 10.29
CA HIS A 59 -7.79 3.42 8.84
C HIS A 59 -8.76 4.57 8.48
N ALA A 60 -9.90 4.66 9.15
CA ALA A 60 -10.83 5.77 8.95
C ALA A 60 -10.19 7.13 9.26
N THR A 61 -9.38 7.21 10.31
CA THR A 61 -8.68 8.44 10.70
C THR A 61 -7.64 8.85 9.66
N GLU A 62 -6.90 7.89 9.13
CA GLU A 62 -5.89 8.12 8.10
C GLU A 62 -6.51 8.55 6.77
N ILE A 63 -7.61 7.88 6.32
CA ILE A 63 -8.33 8.27 5.10
C ILE A 63 -8.93 9.67 5.25
N GLN A 64 -9.49 10.00 6.43
CA GLN A 64 -9.98 11.34 6.68
C GLN A 64 -8.87 12.39 6.55
N ALA A 65 -7.70 12.14 7.13
CA ALA A 65 -6.54 13.02 7.03
C ALA A 65 -6.04 13.15 5.57
N GLU A 66 -6.12 12.07 4.79
CA GLU A 66 -5.76 12.07 3.37
C GLU A 66 -6.74 12.90 2.52
N ILE A 67 -8.05 12.78 2.78
CA ILE A 67 -9.06 13.63 2.14
C ILE A 67 -8.78 15.11 2.45
N GLU A 68 -8.51 15.45 3.71
CA GLU A 68 -8.18 16.80 4.13
C GLU A 68 -6.89 17.32 3.45
N ARG A 69 -5.87 16.48 3.34
CA ARG A 69 -4.61 16.79 2.64
C ARG A 69 -4.85 17.11 1.17
N GLN A 70 -5.69 16.33 0.48
CA GLN A 70 -6.01 16.53 -0.93
C GLN A 70 -6.85 17.79 -1.17
N CYS A 71 -7.81 18.05 -0.30
CA CYS A 71 -8.62 19.24 -0.35
C CYS A 71 -7.82 20.52 -0.10
N GLY A 72 -6.71 20.41 0.62
CA GLY A 72 -5.90 21.53 1.04
C GLY A 72 -6.55 22.34 2.17
N PHE A 73 -5.91 23.46 2.50
CA PHE A 73 -6.34 24.35 3.57
C PHE A 73 -6.58 25.75 3.02
N ASP A 74 -7.53 26.47 3.59
CA ASP A 74 -7.77 27.87 3.31
C ASP A 74 -6.67 28.78 3.93
N ASP A 75 -6.77 30.09 3.70
CA ASP A 75 -5.80 31.06 4.21
C ASP A 75 -5.74 31.11 5.75
N ASP A 76 -6.78 30.66 6.42
CA ASP A 76 -6.90 30.57 7.89
C ASP A 76 -6.43 29.20 8.42
N GLY A 77 -6.08 28.27 7.54
CA GLY A 77 -5.61 26.91 7.89
C GLY A 77 -6.73 25.92 8.18
N ASN A 78 -7.96 26.19 7.74
CA ASN A 78 -9.09 25.26 7.88
C ASN A 78 -9.29 24.46 6.61
N VAL A 79 -9.80 23.23 6.77
CA VAL A 79 -10.29 22.44 5.64
C VAL A 79 -11.55 23.11 5.09
N PRO A 80 -11.69 23.26 3.75
CA PRO A 80 -12.89 23.83 3.15
C PRO A 80 -14.17 23.06 3.56
N ASP A 81 -15.26 23.76 3.82
CA ASP A 81 -16.55 23.15 4.18
C ASP A 81 -17.05 22.15 3.13
N SER A 82 -16.69 22.34 1.86
CA SER A 82 -17.01 21.42 0.75
C SER A 82 -16.35 20.06 0.87
N CYS A 83 -15.28 19.95 1.66
CA CYS A 83 -14.54 18.72 1.93
C CYS A 83 -14.94 18.05 3.26
N ALA A 84 -15.91 18.60 3.96
CA ALA A 84 -16.41 17.95 5.16
C ALA A 84 -17.18 16.68 4.79
N VAL A 85 -16.63 15.51 5.15
CA VAL A 85 -17.32 14.23 4.98
C VAL A 85 -18.29 14.04 6.14
N ALA A 86 -19.58 14.02 5.85
CA ALA A 86 -20.58 13.70 6.87
C ALA A 86 -20.50 12.21 7.20
N LEU A 87 -20.37 11.91 8.48
CA LEU A 87 -20.56 10.54 8.98
C LEU A 87 -22.01 10.14 8.72
N THR A 88 -22.22 9.14 7.89
CA THR A 88 -23.55 8.60 7.67
C THR A 88 -23.96 7.84 8.93
N ASP A 89 -25.11 8.19 9.52
CA ASP A 89 -25.68 7.38 10.59
C ASP A 89 -26.23 6.08 9.93
N ILE A 90 -25.35 5.10 9.91
CA ILE A 90 -25.61 3.78 9.36
C ILE A 90 -26.22 2.98 10.48
N GLY A 91 -27.50 2.80 10.41
CA GLY A 91 -28.26 1.96 11.37
C GLY A 91 -27.51 0.65 11.72
N ALA A 92 -28.11 -0.19 12.54
CA ALA A 92 -27.45 -1.43 12.99
C ALA A 92 -26.86 -2.21 11.81
N ALA A 93 -25.52 -2.28 11.75
CA ALA A 93 -24.82 -3.08 10.77
C ALA A 93 -25.25 -4.56 10.87
N PRO A 94 -25.33 -5.29 9.76
CA PRO A 94 -25.65 -6.71 9.79
C PRO A 94 -24.62 -7.45 10.66
N ALA A 95 -25.09 -8.41 11.47
CA ALA A 95 -24.18 -9.24 12.25
C ALA A 95 -23.42 -10.18 11.28
N ALA A 96 -22.17 -9.83 11.01
CA ALA A 96 -21.22 -10.66 10.29
C ALA A 96 -20.00 -10.91 11.21
N ASP A 97 -19.20 -11.93 10.89
CA ASP A 97 -17.93 -12.14 11.59
C ASP A 97 -16.86 -11.14 11.09
N ALA A 98 -15.83 -10.94 11.90
CA ALA A 98 -14.78 -9.98 11.60
C ALA A 98 -14.03 -10.29 10.29
N GLN A 99 -13.85 -11.58 9.97
CA GLN A 99 -13.20 -12.00 8.74
C GLN A 99 -13.98 -11.57 7.50
N SER A 100 -15.31 -11.66 7.53
CA SER A 100 -16.16 -11.20 6.41
C SER A 100 -16.00 -9.71 6.16
N TYR A 101 -16.00 -8.88 7.22
CA TYR A 101 -15.79 -7.43 7.09
C TYR A 101 -14.43 -7.10 6.49
N ILE A 102 -13.37 -7.76 6.97
CA ILE A 102 -12.02 -7.55 6.43
C ILE A 102 -11.93 -7.98 4.95
N LEU A 103 -12.49 -9.12 4.58
CA LEU A 103 -12.48 -9.58 3.19
C LEU A 103 -13.25 -8.64 2.26
N GLU A 104 -14.39 -8.10 2.70
CA GLU A 104 -15.15 -7.09 1.94
C GLU A 104 -14.34 -5.81 1.77
N SER A 105 -13.70 -5.32 2.84
CA SER A 105 -12.81 -4.16 2.78
C SER A 105 -11.60 -4.38 1.87
N GLN A 106 -10.93 -5.53 1.97
CA GLN A 106 -9.82 -5.88 1.09
C GLN A 106 -10.26 -5.95 -0.39
N SER A 107 -11.43 -6.53 -0.66
CA SER A 107 -12.01 -6.56 -2.01
C SER A 107 -12.27 -5.14 -2.53
N LEU A 108 -12.87 -4.28 -1.71
CA LEU A 108 -13.11 -2.87 -2.07
C LEU A 108 -11.79 -2.15 -2.41
N ILE A 109 -10.74 -2.35 -1.60
CA ILE A 109 -9.43 -1.75 -1.87
C ILE A 109 -8.90 -2.22 -3.22
N LEU A 110 -8.84 -3.53 -3.48
CA LEU A 110 -8.30 -4.06 -4.74
C LEU A 110 -9.10 -3.61 -5.96
N ASP A 111 -10.44 -3.58 -5.85
CA ASP A 111 -11.35 -3.17 -6.92
C ASP A 111 -11.24 -1.68 -7.27
N LYS A 112 -10.72 -0.86 -6.33
CA LYS A 112 -10.67 0.60 -6.46
C LYS A 112 -9.25 1.18 -6.56
N LEU A 113 -8.20 0.35 -6.50
CA LEU A 113 -6.81 0.82 -6.52
C LEU A 113 -6.44 1.64 -7.78
N ASP A 114 -7.13 1.45 -8.90
CA ASP A 114 -6.93 2.19 -10.14
C ASP A 114 -7.70 3.52 -10.19
N GLU A 115 -8.72 3.66 -9.34
CA GLU A 115 -9.57 4.86 -9.27
C GLU A 115 -9.07 5.89 -8.25
N ILE A 116 -8.24 5.49 -7.28
CA ILE A 116 -7.73 6.40 -6.24
C ILE A 116 -6.59 7.29 -6.76
N PRO A 117 -6.41 8.49 -6.19
CA PRO A 117 -5.28 9.35 -6.52
C PRO A 117 -3.93 8.65 -6.30
N SER A 118 -2.99 8.82 -7.22
CA SER A 118 -1.70 8.11 -7.19
C SER A 118 -0.87 8.34 -5.93
N ASP A 119 -1.01 9.49 -5.30
CA ASP A 119 -0.33 9.83 -4.06
C ASP A 119 -1.00 9.26 -2.80
N SER A 120 -2.21 8.68 -2.94
CA SER A 120 -2.90 7.94 -1.89
C SER A 120 -2.71 6.42 -1.98
N VAL A 121 -2.16 5.91 -3.07
CA VAL A 121 -1.96 4.46 -3.29
C VAL A 121 -1.18 3.81 -2.15
N SER A 122 -0.09 4.45 -1.70
CA SER A 122 0.72 3.92 -0.60
C SER A 122 -0.08 3.78 0.70
N LEU A 123 -0.93 4.76 1.02
CA LEU A 123 -1.79 4.69 2.20
C LEU A 123 -2.78 3.52 2.09
N ILE A 124 -3.52 3.47 1.01
CA ILE A 124 -4.60 2.51 0.84
C ILE A 124 -4.09 1.07 0.68
N SER A 125 -2.98 0.86 -0.06
CA SER A 125 -2.34 -0.47 -0.11
C SER A 125 -1.73 -0.87 1.24
N GLY A 126 -1.26 0.10 2.05
CA GLY A 126 -0.84 -0.15 3.42
C GLY A 126 -1.98 -0.67 4.28
N GLN A 127 -3.17 -0.07 4.19
CA GLN A 127 -4.35 -0.53 4.92
C GLN A 127 -4.81 -1.94 4.51
N TYR A 128 -4.64 -2.33 3.24
CA TYR A 128 -4.85 -3.72 2.81
C TYR A 128 -3.90 -4.68 3.54
N ILE A 129 -2.63 -4.30 3.63
CA ILE A 129 -1.57 -5.09 4.27
C ILE A 129 -1.84 -5.24 5.77
N ASP A 130 -2.24 -4.17 6.46
CA ASP A 130 -2.54 -4.16 7.89
C ASP A 130 -3.74 -5.07 8.26
N GLN A 131 -4.63 -5.30 7.30
CA GLN A 131 -5.77 -6.21 7.45
C GLN A 131 -5.40 -7.69 7.26
N ALA A 132 -4.31 -7.99 6.56
CA ALA A 132 -3.96 -9.35 6.15
C ALA A 132 -3.81 -10.34 7.32
N PRO A 133 -3.25 -9.98 8.49
CA PRO A 133 -3.14 -10.89 9.63
C PRO A 133 -4.50 -11.31 10.25
N PHE A 134 -5.60 -10.64 9.91
CA PHE A 134 -6.93 -10.92 10.45
C PHE A 134 -7.79 -11.82 9.55
N VAL A 135 -7.25 -12.27 8.42
CA VAL A 135 -7.93 -13.19 7.50
C VAL A 135 -7.13 -14.45 7.30
N GLU A 136 -7.83 -15.59 7.42
CA GLU A 136 -7.24 -16.86 7.03
C GLU A 136 -7.37 -17.00 5.50
N THR A 137 -6.29 -16.74 4.78
CA THR A 137 -6.25 -16.94 3.33
C THR A 137 -5.53 -18.25 3.01
N GLU A 138 -6.27 -19.24 2.49
CA GLU A 138 -5.68 -20.42 1.84
C GLU A 138 -5.30 -20.14 0.36
N SER A 139 -5.34 -18.87 -0.04
CA SER A 139 -5.15 -18.49 -1.44
C SER A 139 -3.68 -18.54 -1.79
N GLU A 140 -3.32 -19.51 -2.64
CA GLU A 140 -2.02 -19.46 -3.32
C GLU A 140 -1.97 -18.20 -4.20
N ALA A 141 -0.91 -17.41 -4.03
CA ALA A 141 -0.65 -16.26 -4.87
C ALA A 141 -0.62 -16.67 -6.36
N GLN A 142 -1.42 -16.01 -7.18
CA GLN A 142 -1.52 -16.29 -8.60
C GLN A 142 -1.17 -15.05 -9.42
N LEU A 143 -0.49 -15.28 -10.54
CA LEU A 143 -0.25 -14.19 -11.50
C LEU A 143 -1.56 -13.82 -12.20
N PRO A 144 -1.88 -12.52 -12.30
CA PRO A 144 -2.95 -12.07 -13.17
C PRO A 144 -2.72 -12.54 -14.61
N ALA A 145 -3.78 -12.99 -15.30
CA ALA A 145 -3.67 -13.55 -16.65
C ALA A 145 -3.21 -12.52 -17.70
N ASP A 146 -3.40 -11.24 -17.43
CA ASP A 146 -3.09 -10.09 -18.27
C ASP A 146 -1.90 -9.26 -17.76
N LEU A 147 -1.11 -9.80 -16.84
CA LEU A 147 0.03 -9.08 -16.25
C LEU A 147 1.08 -8.78 -17.33
N ALA A 148 1.19 -7.51 -17.67
CA ALA A 148 2.19 -6.98 -18.58
C ALA A 148 2.98 -5.86 -17.90
N LEU A 149 4.28 -6.10 -17.73
CA LEU A 149 5.16 -5.14 -17.06
C LEU A 149 5.72 -4.12 -18.06
N THR A 150 5.78 -2.87 -17.64
CA THR A 150 6.60 -1.83 -18.29
C THR A 150 8.09 -2.13 -18.04
N ASP A 151 8.98 -1.44 -18.76
CA ASP A 151 10.44 -1.58 -18.53
C ASP A 151 10.84 -1.20 -17.10
N ALA A 152 10.18 -0.19 -16.52
CA ALA A 152 10.41 0.22 -15.15
C ALA A 152 9.93 -0.84 -14.15
N GLU A 153 8.74 -1.38 -14.34
CA GLU A 153 8.19 -2.45 -13.50
C GLU A 153 8.98 -3.76 -13.64
N SER A 154 9.47 -4.07 -14.83
CA SER A 154 10.39 -5.21 -15.04
C SER A 154 11.68 -5.06 -14.24
N SER A 155 12.19 -3.84 -14.08
CA SER A 155 13.34 -3.57 -13.23
C SER A 155 13.03 -3.79 -11.76
N VAL A 156 11.88 -3.31 -11.28
CA VAL A 156 11.40 -3.53 -9.91
C VAL A 156 11.14 -5.03 -9.65
N ALA A 157 10.52 -5.73 -10.61
CA ALA A 157 10.27 -7.17 -10.51
C ALA A 157 11.57 -7.98 -10.37
N LYS A 158 12.65 -7.58 -11.06
CA LYS A 158 13.98 -8.20 -10.89
C LYS A 158 14.56 -7.97 -9.51
N GLU A 159 14.44 -6.74 -8.98
CA GLU A 159 14.89 -6.44 -7.62
C GLU A 159 14.09 -7.23 -6.58
N LEU A 160 12.77 -7.36 -6.75
CA LEU A 160 11.93 -8.20 -5.89
C LEU A 160 12.34 -9.67 -5.97
N LEU A 161 12.60 -10.20 -7.17
CA LEU A 161 13.05 -11.56 -7.36
C LEU A 161 14.35 -11.86 -6.61
N GLU A 162 15.33 -10.95 -6.67
CA GLU A 162 16.56 -11.05 -5.89
C GLU A 162 16.30 -11.04 -4.38
N ARG A 163 15.36 -10.19 -3.92
CA ARG A 163 14.97 -10.11 -2.51
C ARG A 163 14.27 -11.38 -2.02
N GLU A 164 13.38 -11.97 -2.82
CA GLU A 164 12.71 -13.22 -2.48
C GLU A 164 13.70 -14.38 -2.33
N TYR A 165 14.68 -14.50 -3.22
CA TYR A 165 15.75 -15.49 -3.07
C TYR A 165 16.64 -15.23 -1.85
N ALA A 166 16.96 -13.95 -1.58
CA ALA A 166 17.75 -13.58 -0.42
C ALA A 166 16.99 -13.86 0.90
N ALA A 167 15.68 -13.62 0.92
CA ALA A 167 14.81 -13.92 2.05
C ALA A 167 14.75 -15.43 2.33
N ALA A 168 14.48 -16.24 1.31
CA ALA A 168 14.48 -17.70 1.45
C ALA A 168 15.81 -18.24 1.97
N TRP A 169 16.94 -17.69 1.50
CA TRP A 169 18.27 -18.06 1.98
C TRP A 169 18.49 -17.63 3.45
N ALA A 170 18.15 -16.40 3.82
CA ALA A 170 18.32 -15.88 5.18
C ALA A 170 17.46 -16.64 6.20
N LEU A 171 16.22 -16.98 5.83
CA LEU A 171 15.35 -17.83 6.63
C LEU A 171 15.92 -19.24 6.79
N GLY A 172 16.55 -19.80 5.75
CA GLY A 172 17.27 -21.07 5.83
C GLY A 172 18.44 -21.06 6.81
N VAL A 173 19.15 -19.92 6.93
CA VAL A 173 20.18 -19.72 7.95
C VAL A 173 19.56 -19.62 9.34
N ALA A 174 18.48 -18.85 9.50
CA ALA A 174 17.77 -18.70 10.78
C ALA A 174 17.19 -20.03 11.27
N LEU A 175 16.67 -20.86 10.39
CA LEU A 175 16.09 -22.17 10.68
C LEU A 175 17.08 -23.08 11.46
N ALA A 176 18.37 -23.00 11.17
CA ALA A 176 19.38 -23.81 11.84
C ALA A 176 19.55 -23.49 13.35
N TYR A 177 19.14 -22.30 13.77
CA TYR A 177 19.22 -21.82 15.16
C TYR A 177 17.85 -21.68 15.83
N ALA A 178 16.76 -21.78 15.06
CA ALA A 178 15.41 -21.59 15.54
C ALA A 178 14.97 -22.72 16.49
N PRO A 179 14.14 -22.40 17.49
CA PRO A 179 13.50 -23.42 18.34
C PRO A 179 12.67 -24.42 17.50
N ALA A 180 12.67 -25.68 17.91
CA ALA A 180 12.00 -26.77 17.16
C ALA A 180 10.51 -26.50 16.88
N GLU A 181 9.83 -25.80 17.79
CA GLU A 181 8.42 -25.41 17.66
C GLU A 181 8.18 -24.34 16.58
N GLN A 182 9.20 -23.56 16.22
CA GLN A 182 9.11 -22.50 15.20
C GLN A 182 9.57 -22.97 13.81
N GLN A 183 10.34 -24.07 13.75
CA GLN A 183 10.90 -24.56 12.48
C GLN A 183 9.85 -24.81 11.40
N PRO A 184 8.67 -25.43 11.67
CA PRO A 184 7.67 -25.64 10.63
C PRO A 184 7.13 -24.34 10.02
N ALA A 185 6.95 -23.28 10.81
CA ALA A 185 6.50 -21.98 10.31
C ALA A 185 7.58 -21.32 9.42
N ILE A 186 8.85 -21.42 9.82
CA ILE A 186 9.97 -20.90 9.03
C ILE A 186 10.10 -21.68 7.70
N GLU A 187 9.91 -23.02 7.70
CA GLU A 187 9.93 -23.83 6.48
C GLU A 187 8.81 -23.42 5.50
N ILE A 188 7.63 -23.11 6.02
CA ILE A 188 6.50 -22.58 5.23
C ILE A 188 6.89 -21.22 4.64
N ALA A 189 7.43 -20.30 5.43
CA ALA A 189 7.86 -18.98 4.96
C ALA A 189 8.93 -19.09 3.85
N ILE A 190 9.91 -20.01 4.00
CA ILE A 190 10.89 -20.30 2.94
C ILE A 190 10.20 -20.75 1.65
N SER A 191 9.23 -21.68 1.75
CA SER A 191 8.47 -22.16 0.59
C SER A 191 7.70 -21.03 -0.10
N ASN A 192 7.08 -20.13 0.67
CA ASN A 192 6.31 -19.02 0.16
C ASN A 192 7.21 -18.00 -0.58
N HIS A 193 8.38 -17.68 -0.04
CA HIS A 193 9.38 -16.87 -0.73
C HIS A 193 9.83 -17.49 -2.05
N GLN A 194 10.08 -18.81 -2.06
CA GLN A 194 10.45 -19.55 -3.29
C GLN A 194 9.31 -19.54 -4.32
N GLN A 195 8.06 -19.61 -3.87
CA GLN A 195 6.89 -19.54 -4.75
C GLN A 195 6.76 -18.13 -5.36
N ARG A 196 6.88 -17.06 -4.57
CA ARG A 196 6.89 -15.67 -5.07
C ARG A 196 8.03 -15.43 -6.05
N ALA A 197 9.23 -15.95 -5.76
CA ALA A 197 10.36 -15.90 -6.70
C ALA A 197 10.04 -16.62 -8.02
N SER A 198 9.38 -17.79 -7.98
CA SER A 198 8.95 -18.53 -9.17
C SER A 198 7.93 -17.75 -10.00
N LEU A 199 6.97 -17.07 -9.36
CA LEU A 199 5.99 -16.21 -10.02
C LEU A 199 6.69 -15.05 -10.75
N LEU A 200 7.58 -14.34 -10.07
CA LEU A 200 8.36 -13.25 -10.67
C LEU A 200 9.22 -13.72 -11.81
N SER A 201 9.91 -14.85 -11.67
CA SER A 201 10.75 -15.44 -12.72
C SER A 201 9.93 -15.78 -13.97
N SER A 202 8.72 -16.34 -13.80
CA SER A 202 7.83 -16.66 -14.91
C SER A 202 7.31 -15.40 -15.62
N THR A 203 7.08 -14.31 -14.89
CA THR A 203 6.65 -13.02 -15.45
C THR A 203 7.76 -12.34 -16.26
N LEU A 204 9.00 -12.45 -15.80
CA LEU A 204 10.17 -11.85 -16.45
C LEU A 204 10.66 -12.63 -17.68
N GLY A 205 10.10 -13.80 -17.94
CA GLY A 205 10.61 -14.73 -18.94
C GLY A 205 11.81 -15.52 -18.43
N GLU A 206 12.47 -16.28 -19.30
CA GLU A 206 13.65 -17.06 -18.92
C GLU A 206 14.77 -16.13 -18.41
N VAL A 207 14.81 -15.96 -17.09
CA VAL A 207 15.96 -15.33 -16.42
C VAL A 207 17.09 -16.35 -16.47
N SER A 208 18.19 -15.99 -17.11
CA SER A 208 19.34 -16.88 -17.23
C SER A 208 19.82 -17.30 -15.83
N ASP A 209 19.95 -18.60 -15.59
CA ASP A 209 20.47 -19.19 -14.33
C ASP A 209 21.83 -18.60 -13.87
N ASN A 210 22.47 -17.81 -14.74
CA ASN A 210 23.75 -17.17 -14.46
C ASN A 210 23.63 -15.77 -13.82
N GLU A 211 22.42 -15.18 -13.74
CA GLU A 211 22.23 -13.85 -13.12
C GLU A 211 22.08 -13.91 -11.59
N PHE A 212 21.76 -15.08 -11.03
CA PHE A 212 21.61 -15.24 -9.59
C PHE A 212 22.85 -15.86 -8.97
N SER A 213 23.49 -15.11 -8.08
CA SER A 213 24.65 -15.60 -7.34
C SER A 213 24.24 -16.69 -6.34
N PRO A 214 24.91 -17.86 -6.29
CA PRO A 214 24.58 -18.94 -5.36
C PRO A 214 24.92 -18.65 -3.89
N GLY A 215 25.25 -17.42 -3.54
CA GLY A 215 25.51 -17.01 -2.17
C GLY A 215 25.19 -15.54 -1.95
N TYR A 216 24.19 -15.30 -1.11
CA TYR A 216 23.85 -13.97 -0.66
C TYR A 216 24.75 -13.55 0.49
N ARG A 217 25.24 -12.30 0.45
CA ARG A 217 25.87 -11.68 1.61
C ARG A 217 24.80 -10.89 2.34
N SER A 218 24.38 -11.36 3.50
CA SER A 218 23.46 -10.62 4.35
C SER A 218 24.17 -9.38 4.94
N GLU A 219 23.49 -8.24 4.94
CA GLU A 219 23.88 -7.08 5.75
C GLU A 219 23.46 -7.23 7.22
N MET A 220 22.56 -8.17 7.51
CA MET A 220 22.14 -8.52 8.86
C MET A 220 23.20 -9.39 9.55
N PRO A 221 23.38 -9.26 10.88
CA PRO A 221 24.19 -10.18 11.64
C PRO A 221 23.69 -11.62 11.49
N GLU A 222 24.63 -12.56 11.32
CA GLU A 222 24.26 -13.99 11.29
C GLU A 222 23.70 -14.42 12.64
N PRO A 223 22.58 -15.19 12.68
CA PRO A 223 22.05 -15.76 13.90
C PRO A 223 23.08 -16.68 14.57
N THR A 224 23.16 -16.62 15.91
CA THR A 224 24.05 -17.44 16.71
C THR A 224 23.32 -18.25 17.78
N ASP A 225 22.05 -17.95 18.01
CA ASP A 225 21.17 -18.59 19.00
C ASP A 225 19.71 -18.39 18.61
N ALA A 226 18.79 -19.00 19.37
CA ALA A 226 17.36 -18.95 19.10
C ALA A 226 16.78 -17.51 19.11
N PRO A 227 17.07 -16.63 20.07
CA PRO A 227 16.59 -15.26 20.03
C PRO A 227 17.02 -14.49 18.77
N SER A 228 18.29 -14.56 18.39
CA SER A 228 18.80 -13.88 17.20
C SER A 228 18.23 -14.47 15.90
N ALA A 229 17.90 -15.78 15.89
CA ALA A 229 17.24 -16.42 14.77
C ALA A 229 15.81 -15.89 14.58
N LEU A 230 15.03 -15.77 15.65
CA LEU A 230 13.67 -15.23 15.58
C LEU A 230 13.66 -13.75 15.15
N THR A 231 14.57 -12.94 15.68
CA THR A 231 14.74 -11.54 15.23
C THR A 231 15.11 -11.48 13.74
N ALA A 232 15.92 -12.40 13.24
CA ALA A 232 16.25 -12.45 11.82
C ALA A 232 15.02 -12.82 10.97
N VAL A 233 14.19 -13.75 11.44
CA VAL A 233 12.93 -14.10 10.76
C VAL A 233 12.01 -12.89 10.66
N GLU A 234 11.72 -12.21 11.78
CA GLU A 234 10.89 -10.99 11.80
C GLU A 234 11.44 -9.92 10.83
N THR A 235 12.76 -9.65 10.90
CA THR A 235 13.38 -8.65 10.02
C THR A 235 13.29 -9.01 8.54
N VAL A 236 13.41 -10.29 8.18
CA VAL A 236 13.29 -10.75 6.78
C VAL A 236 11.87 -10.53 6.29
N GLN A 237 10.86 -10.90 7.08
CA GLN A 237 9.46 -10.75 6.72
C GLN A 237 9.07 -9.27 6.60
N ASP A 238 9.42 -8.43 7.58
CA ASP A 238 9.17 -6.98 7.54
C ASP A 238 9.78 -6.33 6.29
N ASN A 239 11.02 -6.70 5.95
CA ASN A 239 11.69 -6.19 4.76
C ASN A 239 11.00 -6.66 3.47
N ALA A 240 10.47 -7.88 3.43
CA ALA A 240 9.74 -8.39 2.28
C ALA A 240 8.40 -7.66 2.10
N VAL A 241 7.62 -7.50 3.17
CA VAL A 241 6.38 -6.70 3.17
C VAL A 241 6.66 -5.28 2.66
N ALA A 242 7.67 -4.61 3.23
CA ALA A 242 8.02 -3.25 2.83
C ALA A 242 8.44 -3.15 1.35
N ALA A 243 9.15 -4.17 0.82
CA ALA A 243 9.57 -4.19 -0.58
C ALA A 243 8.38 -4.33 -1.54
N TRP A 244 7.45 -5.24 -1.25
CA TRP A 244 6.23 -5.43 -2.03
C TRP A 244 5.30 -4.21 -1.95
N HIS A 245 5.14 -3.63 -0.76
CA HIS A 245 4.37 -2.39 -0.57
C HIS A 245 4.96 -1.21 -1.36
N ALA A 246 6.29 -1.04 -1.33
CA ALA A 246 6.94 -0.01 -2.13
C ALA A 246 6.75 -0.24 -3.64
N ALA A 247 6.74 -1.48 -4.10
CA ALA A 247 6.46 -1.83 -5.49
C ALA A 247 5.01 -1.51 -5.87
N ALA A 248 4.03 -1.79 -5.00
CA ALA A 248 2.63 -1.41 -5.20
C ALA A 248 2.46 0.11 -5.33
N ALA A 249 3.07 0.87 -4.41
CA ALA A 249 3.02 2.34 -4.42
C ALA A 249 3.67 2.97 -5.65
N ALA A 250 4.72 2.35 -6.21
CA ALA A 250 5.44 2.82 -7.39
C ALA A 250 4.87 2.28 -8.71
N ALA A 251 3.92 1.36 -8.67
CA ALA A 251 3.34 0.72 -9.85
C ALA A 251 2.65 1.75 -10.78
N THR A 252 2.87 1.58 -12.08
CA THR A 252 2.29 2.43 -13.13
C THR A 252 1.15 1.74 -13.88
N THR A 253 1.06 0.41 -13.76
CA THR A 253 -0.02 -0.41 -14.31
C THR A 253 -0.88 -0.98 -13.17
N ASP A 254 -2.18 -1.05 -13.41
CA ASP A 254 -3.15 -1.47 -12.37
C ASP A 254 -2.94 -2.94 -12.00
N SER A 255 -2.74 -3.82 -12.97
CA SER A 255 -2.51 -5.24 -12.70
C SER A 255 -1.23 -5.51 -11.89
N TRP A 256 -0.15 -4.73 -12.11
CA TRP A 256 1.06 -4.83 -11.30
C TRP A 256 0.86 -4.26 -9.90
N ARG A 257 0.11 -3.16 -9.78
CA ARG A 257 -0.24 -2.55 -8.48
C ARG A 257 -1.03 -3.51 -7.61
N VAL A 258 -2.12 -4.07 -8.14
CA VAL A 258 -2.95 -5.07 -7.45
C VAL A 258 -2.09 -6.27 -7.05
N PHE A 259 -1.34 -6.85 -7.97
CA PHE A 259 -0.48 -7.99 -7.69
C PHE A 259 0.53 -7.71 -6.55
N CYS A 260 1.22 -6.56 -6.59
CA CYS A 260 2.16 -6.19 -5.53
C CYS A 260 1.46 -5.99 -4.18
N THR A 261 0.24 -5.42 -4.16
CA THR A 261 -0.54 -5.23 -2.93
C THR A 261 -0.94 -6.59 -2.33
N GLU A 262 -1.42 -7.52 -3.16
CA GLU A 262 -1.76 -8.88 -2.73
C GLU A 262 -0.52 -9.64 -2.19
N MET A 263 0.63 -9.50 -2.88
CA MET A 263 1.88 -10.13 -2.41
C MET A 263 2.36 -9.56 -1.07
N ALA A 264 2.23 -8.25 -0.87
CA ALA A 264 2.57 -7.61 0.39
C ALA A 264 1.66 -8.11 1.54
N GLY A 265 0.34 -8.18 1.30
CA GLY A 265 -0.61 -8.74 2.26
C GLY A 265 -0.37 -10.21 2.56
N ALA A 266 -0.15 -11.03 1.53
CA ALA A 266 0.18 -12.44 1.72
C ALA A 266 1.45 -12.63 2.57
N THR A 267 2.47 -11.79 2.35
CA THR A 267 3.70 -11.82 3.16
C THR A 267 3.44 -11.38 4.61
N ALA A 268 2.59 -10.37 4.83
CA ALA A 268 2.24 -9.88 6.16
C ALA A 268 1.43 -10.91 6.97
N SER A 269 0.62 -11.75 6.32
CA SER A 269 -0.13 -12.82 6.99
C SER A 269 0.72 -14.01 7.44
N GLU A 270 2.01 -14.07 7.06
CA GLU A 270 2.96 -15.12 7.44
C GLU A 270 3.68 -14.84 8.76
N ILE A 271 3.53 -13.65 9.33
CA ILE A 271 4.13 -13.20 10.59
C ILE A 271 3.17 -13.49 11.74
#